data_180cc3e9dbddd78fde8ae919930db093
#
_entry.id   180cc3e9dbddd78fde8ae919930db093
#
_cell.length_a   1.000
_cell.length_b   1.000
_cell.length_c   1.000
_cell.angle_alpha   90.00
_cell.angle_beta   90.00
_cell.angle_gamma   90.00
#
_symmetry.space_group_name_H-M   'P 1'
#
loop_
_entity.id
_entity.type
_entity.pdbx_description
1 polymer ?
#
loop_
_entity_poly.entity_id
_entity_poly.type
_entity_poly.pdbx_seq_one_letter_code
_entity_poly.pdbx_strand_id
1 'polypeptide(L)'
;MTTTPLTAAPLDLARLTVRPVALRDPLVGPLLDGLAHEYSTRYTGLLTPAQLRDELQHHGADEFAAPHGALLLVLEDGVPVAGGAYRRRTEPEDGDAARLADPAARDAAGAPAVPTAELKRIWTHEAHRRRGLARVVLSELEAQAARAGYPRLYLTTGPRQPEAVGLYLAAGYTPLFEPADYPGDAVPHAFEKWLSR
;
A
#
# COMPACT_ATOMS: atom_id res chain seq x y z
N MET A 1 -38.41 7.47 6.03
CA MET A 1 -37.44 8.39 5.42
C MET A 1 -36.42 7.53 4.68
N THR A 2 -36.53 7.46 3.36
CA THR A 2 -35.68 6.63 2.50
C THR A 2 -34.42 7.44 2.19
N THR A 3 -33.29 7.08 2.81
CA THR A 3 -31.99 7.67 2.50
C THR A 3 -31.54 7.12 1.15
N THR A 4 -31.62 7.94 0.12
CA THR A 4 -31.03 7.65 -1.18
C THR A 4 -29.51 7.53 -0.99
N PRO A 5 -28.86 6.42 -1.39
CA PRO A 5 -27.41 6.32 -1.30
C PRO A 5 -26.80 7.38 -2.23
N LEU A 6 -25.94 8.23 -1.68
CA LEU A 6 -25.13 9.16 -2.46
C LEU A 6 -24.25 8.30 -3.40
N THR A 7 -24.63 8.24 -4.65
CA THR A 7 -23.80 7.63 -5.69
C THR A 7 -22.57 8.52 -5.86
N ALA A 8 -21.40 8.01 -5.54
CA ALA A 8 -20.15 8.74 -5.74
C ALA A 8 -20.05 9.16 -7.21
N ALA A 9 -19.71 10.41 -7.46
CA ALA A 9 -19.54 10.91 -8.83
C ALA A 9 -18.48 10.06 -9.56
N PRO A 10 -18.69 9.76 -10.85
CA PRO A 10 -17.73 9.01 -11.64
C PRO A 10 -16.36 9.70 -11.64
N LEU A 11 -15.29 8.91 -11.72
CA LEU A 11 -13.92 9.40 -11.73
C LEU A 11 -13.67 10.16 -13.04
N ASP A 12 -13.36 11.44 -12.94
CA ASP A 12 -12.93 12.25 -14.08
C ASP A 12 -11.40 12.25 -14.13
N LEU A 13 -10.84 11.41 -15.00
CA LEU A 13 -9.40 11.26 -15.15
C LEU A 13 -8.70 12.55 -15.61
N ALA A 14 -9.40 13.46 -16.30
CA ALA A 14 -8.82 14.73 -16.75
C ALA A 14 -8.47 15.68 -15.60
N ARG A 15 -9.09 15.50 -14.44
CA ARG A 15 -8.83 16.29 -13.23
C ARG A 15 -7.78 15.68 -12.32
N LEU A 16 -7.32 14.45 -12.65
CA LEU A 16 -6.35 13.74 -11.84
C LEU A 16 -4.93 13.97 -12.34
N THR A 17 -4.03 14.17 -11.40
CA THR A 17 -2.58 14.18 -11.65
C THR A 17 -1.91 13.23 -10.67
N VAL A 18 -1.07 12.33 -11.19
CA VAL A 18 -0.23 11.47 -10.36
C VAL A 18 1.12 12.16 -10.21
N ARG A 19 1.55 12.35 -8.97
CA ARG A 19 2.78 13.08 -8.65
C ARG A 19 3.67 12.26 -7.72
N PRO A 20 4.90 11.89 -8.12
CA PRO A 20 5.92 11.42 -7.20
C PRO A 20 6.31 12.54 -6.22
N VAL A 21 6.43 12.20 -4.94
CA VAL A 21 6.78 13.15 -3.87
C VAL A 21 7.74 12.51 -2.88
N ALA A 22 8.52 13.32 -2.18
CA ALA A 22 9.28 12.86 -1.03
C ALA A 22 8.34 12.72 0.19
N LEU A 23 8.64 11.79 1.11
CA LEU A 23 7.81 11.58 2.32
C LEU A 23 7.66 12.86 3.16
N ARG A 24 8.65 13.77 3.09
CA ARG A 24 8.64 15.04 3.83
C ARG A 24 7.99 16.19 3.06
N ASP A 25 7.48 15.96 1.85
CA ASP A 25 6.71 16.98 1.11
C ASP A 25 5.44 17.33 1.90
N PRO A 26 5.12 18.63 2.10
CA PRO A 26 3.90 19.04 2.81
C PRO A 26 2.60 18.45 2.23
N LEU A 27 2.55 18.15 0.93
CA LEU A 27 1.41 17.49 0.29
C LEU A 27 1.12 16.09 0.82
N VAL A 28 2.08 15.44 1.48
CA VAL A 28 1.90 14.11 2.09
C VAL A 28 1.11 14.18 3.40
N GLY A 29 0.97 15.36 3.99
CA GLY A 29 0.25 15.55 5.26
C GLY A 29 -1.10 14.83 5.33
N PRO A 30 -2.04 15.06 4.39
CA PRO A 30 -3.35 14.40 4.41
C PRO A 30 -3.29 12.86 4.39
N LEU A 31 -2.32 12.27 3.68
CA LEU A 31 -2.08 10.83 3.67
C LEU A 31 -1.64 10.33 5.04
N LEU A 32 -0.68 10.99 5.67
CA LEU A 32 -0.17 10.59 6.98
C LEU A 32 -1.25 10.73 8.06
N ASP A 33 -1.99 11.84 8.05
CA ASP A 33 -3.10 12.08 8.98
C ASP A 33 -4.21 11.05 8.81
N GLY A 34 -4.59 10.76 7.56
CA GLY A 34 -5.62 9.79 7.25
C GLY A 34 -5.25 8.37 7.69
N LEU A 35 -4.01 7.95 7.47
CA LEU A 35 -3.52 6.64 7.93
C LEU A 35 -3.42 6.58 9.45
N ALA A 36 -2.91 7.62 10.11
CA ALA A 36 -2.82 7.68 11.57
C ALA A 36 -4.21 7.61 12.20
N HIS A 37 -5.19 8.34 11.64
CA HIS A 37 -6.58 8.29 12.09
C HIS A 37 -7.17 6.89 11.90
N GLU A 38 -7.02 6.29 10.74
CA GLU A 38 -7.57 4.96 10.42
C GLU A 38 -6.99 3.89 11.34
N TYR A 39 -5.67 3.88 11.55
CA TYR A 39 -5.03 2.89 12.41
C TYR A 39 -5.39 3.08 13.88
N SER A 40 -5.47 4.31 14.37
CA SER A 40 -5.87 4.58 15.76
C SER A 40 -7.31 4.19 16.06
N THR A 41 -8.20 4.32 15.08
CA THR A 41 -9.62 3.93 15.23
C THR A 41 -9.83 2.43 15.12
N ARG A 42 -9.12 1.74 14.19
CA ARG A 42 -9.25 0.29 13.99
C ARG A 42 -8.49 -0.53 15.02
N TYR A 43 -7.36 -0.03 15.47
CA TYR A 43 -6.46 -0.71 16.42
C TYR A 43 -6.33 0.05 17.73
N THR A 44 -7.48 0.41 18.30
CA THR A 44 -7.58 1.17 19.56
C THR A 44 -6.74 0.55 20.68
N GLY A 45 -6.00 1.39 21.41
CA GLY A 45 -5.23 0.99 22.60
C GLY A 45 -3.76 0.66 22.32
N LEU A 46 -3.30 0.64 21.07
CA LEU A 46 -1.88 0.40 20.77
C LEU A 46 -1.07 1.69 20.74
N LEU A 47 -1.47 2.67 19.94
CA LEU A 47 -0.80 3.97 19.79
C LEU A 47 -1.83 5.09 19.63
N THR A 48 -1.45 6.29 20.02
CA THR A 48 -2.26 7.50 19.73
C THR A 48 -2.09 7.94 18.28
N PRO A 49 -3.03 8.72 17.71
CA PRO A 49 -2.87 9.26 16.35
C PRO A 49 -1.58 10.05 16.16
N ALA A 50 -1.13 10.80 17.18
CA ALA A 50 0.10 11.57 17.14
C ALA A 50 1.35 10.67 17.05
N GLN A 51 1.40 9.60 17.86
CA GLN A 51 2.49 8.62 17.82
C GLN A 51 2.53 7.86 16.49
N LEU A 52 1.35 7.44 15.97
CA LEU A 52 1.25 6.79 14.66
C LEU A 52 1.68 7.72 13.53
N ARG A 53 1.32 9.00 13.59
CA ARG A 53 1.76 9.97 12.60
C ARG A 53 3.28 10.15 12.63
N ASP A 54 3.86 10.29 13.82
CA ASP A 54 5.31 10.42 13.99
C ASP A 54 6.05 9.20 13.43
N GLU A 55 5.58 8.00 13.75
CA GLU A 55 6.13 6.75 13.22
C GLU A 55 6.03 6.69 11.68
N LEU A 56 4.86 7.02 11.13
CA LEU A 56 4.64 7.05 9.68
C LEU A 56 5.52 8.10 8.97
N GLN A 57 5.85 9.19 9.62
CA GLN A 57 6.65 10.28 9.04
C GLN A 57 8.15 10.00 9.10
N HIS A 58 8.64 9.38 10.17
CA HIS A 58 10.06 9.19 10.41
C HIS A 58 10.59 7.84 9.96
N HIS A 59 9.76 6.78 10.01
CA HIS A 59 10.19 5.44 9.62
C HIS A 59 10.28 5.30 8.10
N GLY A 60 11.47 4.97 7.61
CA GLY A 60 11.69 4.58 6.22
C GLY A 60 11.56 5.71 5.20
N ALA A 61 11.82 6.97 5.58
CA ALA A 61 11.71 8.08 4.63
C ALA A 61 12.58 7.87 3.38
N ASP A 62 13.79 7.35 3.55
CA ASP A 62 14.73 7.10 2.46
C ASP A 62 14.39 5.81 1.69
N GLU A 63 13.64 4.89 2.29
CA GLU A 63 13.20 3.66 1.63
C GLU A 63 12.16 3.91 0.54
N PHE A 64 11.39 5.02 0.64
CA PHE A 64 10.39 5.43 -0.34
C PHE A 64 10.92 6.40 -1.39
N ALA A 65 12.22 6.38 -1.64
CA ALA A 65 12.90 7.20 -2.62
C ALA A 65 13.61 6.34 -3.67
N ALA A 66 13.84 6.94 -4.86
CA ALA A 66 14.65 6.31 -5.89
C ALA A 66 16.08 6.01 -5.36
N PRO A 67 16.73 4.93 -5.83
CA PRO A 67 16.31 4.03 -6.91
C PRO A 67 15.43 2.86 -6.44
N HIS A 68 15.23 2.66 -5.14
CA HIS A 68 14.68 1.42 -4.59
C HIS A 68 13.22 1.53 -4.12
N GLY A 69 12.68 2.73 -4.09
CA GLY A 69 11.32 2.99 -3.66
C GLY A 69 10.71 4.21 -4.34
N ALA A 70 9.44 4.44 -4.08
CA ALA A 70 8.72 5.65 -4.47
C ALA A 70 7.52 5.87 -3.55
N LEU A 71 7.18 7.14 -3.38
CA LEU A 71 5.89 7.57 -2.84
C LEU A 71 5.22 8.45 -3.88
N LEU A 72 3.95 8.19 -4.14
CA LEU A 72 3.15 9.01 -5.05
C LEU A 72 1.84 9.45 -4.42
N LEU A 73 1.36 10.58 -4.90
CA LEU A 73 0.03 11.11 -4.59
C LEU A 73 -0.78 11.20 -5.88
N VAL A 74 -2.06 10.92 -5.77
CA VAL A 74 -3.08 11.27 -6.76
C VAL A 74 -3.73 12.55 -6.28
N LEU A 75 -3.63 13.59 -7.10
CA LEU A 75 -4.20 14.90 -6.84
C LEU A 75 -5.44 15.08 -7.71
N GLU A 76 -6.54 15.57 -7.15
CA GLU A 76 -7.69 16.06 -7.89
C GLU A 76 -7.72 17.58 -7.78
N ASP A 77 -7.59 18.29 -8.92
CA ASP A 77 -7.44 19.74 -8.95
C ASP A 77 -6.34 20.30 -8.02
N GLY A 78 -5.22 19.58 -7.91
CA GLY A 78 -4.10 19.94 -7.06
C GLY A 78 -4.21 19.53 -5.59
N VAL A 79 -5.32 18.94 -5.16
CA VAL A 79 -5.55 18.49 -3.77
C VAL A 79 -5.27 16.98 -3.66
N PRO A 80 -4.46 16.53 -2.68
CA PRO A 80 -4.22 15.10 -2.46
C PRO A 80 -5.49 14.36 -2.06
N VAL A 81 -5.90 13.36 -2.86
CA VAL A 81 -7.11 12.55 -2.62
C VAL A 81 -6.82 11.07 -2.46
N ALA A 82 -5.66 10.61 -2.92
CA ALA A 82 -5.18 9.25 -2.71
C ALA A 82 -3.65 9.21 -2.81
N GLY A 83 -3.05 8.12 -2.39
CA GLY A 83 -1.61 7.93 -2.49
C GLY A 83 -1.17 6.56 -2.00
N GLY A 84 0.11 6.32 -2.13
CA GLY A 84 0.74 5.09 -1.68
C GLY A 84 2.23 5.11 -1.97
N ALA A 85 2.92 4.10 -1.47
CA ALA A 85 4.34 3.96 -1.63
C ALA A 85 4.73 2.52 -1.89
N TYR A 86 5.93 2.32 -2.42
CA TYR A 86 6.63 1.04 -2.32
C TYR A 86 8.06 1.29 -1.86
N ARG A 87 8.62 0.27 -1.25
CA ARG A 87 10.04 0.17 -0.92
C ARG A 87 10.60 -1.16 -1.39
N ARG A 88 11.91 -1.28 -1.46
CA ARG A 88 12.55 -2.58 -1.59
C ARG A 88 12.28 -3.40 -0.33
N ARG A 89 11.82 -4.63 -0.50
CA ARG A 89 11.69 -5.58 0.59
C ARG A 89 13.03 -6.23 0.88
N THR A 90 13.45 -6.23 2.13
CA THR A 90 14.69 -6.85 2.61
C THR A 90 14.45 -7.93 3.65
N GLU A 91 13.25 -8.01 4.20
CA GLU A 91 12.86 -9.00 5.19
C GLU A 91 12.39 -10.30 4.50
N PRO A 92 12.75 -11.48 5.01
CA PRO A 92 12.19 -12.74 4.56
C PRO A 92 10.69 -12.78 4.92
N GLU A 93 9.92 -13.56 4.18
CA GLU A 93 8.52 -13.81 4.49
C GLU A 93 8.43 -14.90 5.56
N ASP A 94 7.43 -14.76 6.44
CA ASP A 94 7.16 -15.79 7.43
C ASP A 94 6.89 -17.14 6.75
N GLY A 95 7.66 -18.15 7.13
CA GLY A 95 7.47 -19.53 6.72
C GLY A 95 8.01 -19.92 5.34
N ASP A 96 8.55 -19.00 4.53
CA ASP A 96 9.10 -19.32 3.21
C ASP A 96 10.44 -18.64 2.95
N ALA A 97 11.53 -19.30 3.31
CA ALA A 97 12.89 -18.83 3.07
C ALA A 97 13.24 -18.68 1.57
N ALA A 98 12.54 -19.40 0.68
CA ALA A 98 12.74 -19.30 -0.77
C ALA A 98 12.22 -17.98 -1.35
N ARG A 99 11.40 -17.26 -0.62
CA ARG A 99 10.80 -15.98 -1.02
C ARG A 99 11.53 -14.76 -0.45
N LEU A 100 12.79 -14.89 -0.16
CA LEU A 100 13.60 -13.77 0.32
C LEU A 100 13.67 -12.64 -0.70
N ALA A 101 13.53 -11.43 -0.23
CA ALA A 101 13.52 -10.22 -1.07
C ALA A 101 14.89 -9.52 -1.15
N ASP A 102 15.83 -9.86 -0.28
CA ASP A 102 17.18 -9.34 -0.35
C ASP A 102 17.98 -10.04 -1.46
N PRO A 103 18.51 -9.31 -2.47
CA PRO A 103 19.33 -9.92 -3.53
C PRO A 103 20.58 -10.65 -3.05
N ALA A 104 21.09 -10.32 -1.88
CA ALA A 104 22.22 -11.01 -1.27
C ALA A 104 21.82 -12.29 -0.53
N ALA A 105 20.54 -12.43 -0.17
CA ALA A 105 20.04 -13.59 0.53
C ALA A 105 19.98 -14.82 -0.38
N ARG A 106 19.99 -15.98 0.25
CA ARG A 106 19.80 -17.27 -0.38
C ARG A 106 18.83 -18.09 0.44
N ASP A 107 18.04 -18.92 -0.21
CA ASP A 107 17.20 -19.91 0.46
C ASP A 107 18.04 -21.09 0.99
N ALA A 108 17.36 -22.06 1.62
CA ALA A 108 18.03 -23.27 2.13
C ALA A 108 18.69 -24.12 1.02
N ALA A 109 18.26 -23.99 -0.24
CA ALA A 109 18.84 -24.65 -1.40
C ALA A 109 19.95 -23.81 -2.07
N GLY A 110 20.24 -22.60 -1.55
CA GLY A 110 21.23 -21.69 -2.10
C GLY A 110 20.75 -20.86 -3.30
N ALA A 111 19.45 -20.90 -3.63
CA ALA A 111 18.89 -20.10 -4.72
C ALA A 111 18.87 -18.60 -4.35
N PRO A 112 19.06 -17.70 -5.34
CA PRO A 112 19.05 -16.27 -5.08
C PRO A 112 17.64 -15.78 -4.72
N ALA A 113 17.59 -14.75 -3.89
CA ALA A 113 16.36 -14.05 -3.56
C ALA A 113 15.71 -13.41 -4.79
N VAL A 114 14.38 -13.31 -4.77
CA VAL A 114 13.61 -12.60 -5.79
C VAL A 114 13.50 -11.13 -5.41
N PRO A 115 14.01 -10.20 -6.24
CA PRO A 115 13.82 -8.77 -6.01
C PRO A 115 12.33 -8.45 -5.89
N THR A 116 11.92 -7.93 -4.74
CA THR A 116 10.51 -7.68 -4.42
C THR A 116 10.32 -6.24 -3.95
N ALA A 117 9.32 -5.56 -4.50
CA ALA A 117 8.86 -4.28 -3.98
C ALA A 117 7.70 -4.51 -3.01
N GLU A 118 7.76 -3.91 -1.83
CA GLU A 118 6.70 -3.97 -0.83
C GLU A 118 5.85 -2.72 -0.87
N LEU A 119 4.56 -2.88 -1.15
CA LEU A 119 3.60 -1.78 -1.13
C LEU A 119 3.28 -1.38 0.31
N LYS A 120 3.29 -0.09 0.55
CA LYS A 120 3.04 0.54 1.85
C LYS A 120 2.13 1.76 1.69
N ARG A 121 1.45 2.14 2.77
CA ARG A 121 0.75 3.42 2.88
C ARG A 121 -0.30 3.65 1.80
N ILE A 122 -0.96 2.59 1.31
CA ILE A 122 -2.09 2.74 0.37
C ILE A 122 -3.22 3.47 1.08
N TRP A 123 -3.57 4.64 0.56
CA TRP A 123 -4.53 5.53 1.18
C TRP A 123 -5.47 6.16 0.15
N THR A 124 -6.71 6.37 0.56
CA THR A 124 -7.69 7.20 -0.15
C THR A 124 -8.44 8.03 0.86
N HIS A 125 -8.48 9.33 0.64
CA HIS A 125 -9.22 10.27 1.47
C HIS A 125 -10.68 9.83 1.62
N GLU A 126 -11.24 9.88 2.84
CA GLU A 126 -12.55 9.30 3.16
C GLU A 126 -13.68 9.81 2.25
N ALA A 127 -13.70 11.12 1.98
CA ALA A 127 -14.69 11.76 1.11
C ALA A 127 -14.57 11.35 -0.37
N HIS A 128 -13.47 10.71 -0.77
CA HIS A 128 -13.17 10.30 -2.15
C HIS A 128 -13.14 8.78 -2.34
N ARG A 129 -13.51 8.01 -1.31
CA ARG A 129 -13.58 6.54 -1.37
C ARG A 129 -14.62 6.06 -2.39
N ARG A 130 -14.48 4.79 -2.84
CA ARG A 130 -15.40 4.10 -3.77
C ARG A 130 -15.47 4.73 -5.16
N ARG A 131 -14.52 5.58 -5.53
CA ARG A 131 -14.39 6.20 -6.85
C ARG A 131 -13.32 5.52 -7.73
N GLY A 132 -12.66 4.46 -7.25
CA GLY A 132 -11.62 3.76 -8.01
C GLY A 132 -10.20 4.31 -7.81
N LEU A 133 -10.00 5.36 -6.99
CA LEU A 133 -8.69 6.01 -6.79
C LEU A 133 -7.60 5.05 -6.28
N ALA A 134 -7.94 4.14 -5.37
CA ALA A 134 -6.97 3.14 -4.89
C ALA A 134 -6.45 2.24 -6.03
N ARG A 135 -7.26 1.94 -7.05
CA ARG A 135 -6.81 1.19 -8.24
C ARG A 135 -5.85 2.02 -9.09
N VAL A 136 -6.08 3.34 -9.20
CA VAL A 136 -5.14 4.25 -9.88
C VAL A 136 -3.80 4.22 -9.16
N VAL A 137 -3.81 4.35 -7.83
CA VAL A 137 -2.58 4.27 -7.00
C VAL A 137 -1.86 2.95 -7.22
N LEU A 138 -2.55 1.81 -7.13
CA LEU A 138 -1.94 0.49 -7.33
C LEU A 138 -1.34 0.35 -8.73
N SER A 139 -2.07 0.72 -9.78
CA SER A 139 -1.60 0.64 -11.16
C SER A 139 -0.33 1.46 -11.39
N GLU A 140 -0.24 2.67 -10.82
CA GLU A 140 0.93 3.51 -10.94
C GLU A 140 2.13 2.97 -10.15
N LEU A 141 1.91 2.46 -8.93
CA LEU A 141 2.97 1.82 -8.14
C LEU A 141 3.49 0.55 -8.81
N GLU A 142 2.60 -0.28 -9.36
CA GLU A 142 2.95 -1.48 -10.14
C GLU A 142 3.83 -1.11 -11.34
N ALA A 143 3.42 -0.11 -12.12
CA ALA A 143 4.18 0.37 -13.27
C ALA A 143 5.55 0.95 -12.86
N GLN A 144 5.63 1.69 -11.76
CA GLN A 144 6.90 2.24 -11.27
C GLN A 144 7.82 1.14 -10.74
N ALA A 145 7.31 0.19 -9.97
CA ALA A 145 8.08 -0.97 -9.48
C ALA A 145 8.61 -1.83 -10.64
N ALA A 146 7.79 -2.08 -11.68
CA ALA A 146 8.24 -2.78 -12.88
C ALA A 146 9.38 -2.05 -13.58
N ARG A 147 9.27 -0.71 -13.75
CA ARG A 147 10.36 0.12 -14.33
C ARG A 147 11.62 0.11 -13.48
N ALA A 148 11.49 0.00 -12.16
CA ALA A 148 12.63 -0.15 -11.23
C ALA A 148 13.22 -1.57 -11.23
N GLY A 149 12.68 -2.51 -12.02
CA GLY A 149 13.21 -3.85 -12.19
C GLY A 149 12.70 -4.90 -11.21
N TYR A 150 11.64 -4.59 -10.46
CA TYR A 150 11.01 -5.58 -9.57
C TYR A 150 10.07 -6.50 -10.34
N PRO A 151 10.31 -7.82 -10.35
CA PRO A 151 9.40 -8.79 -10.97
C PRO A 151 8.21 -9.13 -10.07
N ARG A 152 8.26 -8.77 -8.77
CA ARG A 152 7.28 -9.18 -7.77
C ARG A 152 6.93 -8.01 -6.85
N LEU A 153 5.66 -7.93 -6.51
CA LEU A 153 5.12 -7.08 -5.46
C LEU A 153 4.68 -7.93 -4.28
N TYR A 154 4.81 -7.37 -3.11
CA TYR A 154 4.34 -7.91 -1.83
C TYR A 154 3.64 -6.82 -1.03
N LEU A 155 2.70 -7.18 -0.20
CA LEU A 155 2.11 -6.29 0.79
C LEU A 155 1.50 -7.08 1.94
N THR A 156 1.28 -6.40 3.05
CA THR A 156 0.45 -6.90 4.14
C THR A 156 -0.68 -5.93 4.45
N THR A 157 -1.84 -6.44 4.84
CA THR A 157 -2.96 -5.65 5.37
C THR A 157 -3.39 -6.20 6.71
N GLY A 158 -3.91 -5.33 7.57
CA GLY A 158 -4.32 -5.73 8.91
C GLY A 158 -5.64 -6.52 8.92
N PRO A 159 -5.89 -7.30 9.98
CA PRO A 159 -7.07 -8.17 10.10
C PRO A 159 -8.39 -7.39 10.19
N ARG A 160 -8.35 -6.09 10.45
CA ARG A 160 -9.54 -5.23 10.56
C ARG A 160 -9.75 -4.33 9.33
N GLN A 161 -9.27 -4.76 8.15
CA GLN A 161 -9.32 -4.00 6.90
C GLN A 161 -9.95 -4.80 5.75
N PRO A 162 -11.23 -5.26 5.86
CA PRO A 162 -11.87 -6.10 4.84
C PRO A 162 -11.96 -5.43 3.46
N GLU A 163 -12.11 -4.10 3.43
CA GLU A 163 -12.11 -3.33 2.19
C GLU A 163 -10.75 -3.36 1.46
N ALA A 164 -9.64 -3.43 2.20
CA ALA A 164 -8.31 -3.57 1.62
C ALA A 164 -8.12 -4.98 1.04
N VAL A 165 -8.57 -6.02 1.75
CA VAL A 165 -8.59 -7.39 1.22
C VAL A 165 -9.37 -7.45 -0.09
N GLY A 166 -10.59 -6.91 -0.13
CA GLY A 166 -11.41 -6.85 -1.35
C GLY A 166 -10.74 -6.07 -2.49
N LEU A 167 -10.04 -4.98 -2.17
CA LEU A 167 -9.29 -4.19 -3.15
C LEU A 167 -8.18 -5.01 -3.79
N TYR A 168 -7.34 -5.68 -3.00
CA TYR A 168 -6.19 -6.43 -3.51
C TYR A 168 -6.62 -7.65 -4.32
N LEU A 169 -7.62 -8.40 -3.88
CA LEU A 169 -8.20 -9.50 -4.66
C LEU A 169 -8.73 -8.98 -6.02
N ALA A 170 -9.48 -7.88 -6.02
CA ALA A 170 -10.03 -7.29 -7.24
C ALA A 170 -8.97 -6.63 -8.14
N ALA A 171 -7.76 -6.35 -7.62
CA ALA A 171 -6.61 -5.87 -8.37
C ALA A 171 -5.69 -7.00 -8.85
N GLY A 172 -6.06 -8.27 -8.64
CA GLY A 172 -5.33 -9.44 -9.13
C GLY A 172 -4.12 -9.82 -8.26
N TYR A 173 -4.11 -9.44 -6.98
CA TYR A 173 -3.14 -9.95 -6.02
C TYR A 173 -3.56 -11.34 -5.54
N THR A 174 -2.59 -12.21 -5.41
CA THR A 174 -2.78 -13.55 -4.84
C THR A 174 -2.64 -13.48 -3.32
N PRO A 175 -3.63 -13.91 -2.54
CA PRO A 175 -3.49 -13.98 -1.09
C PRO A 175 -2.51 -15.10 -0.72
N LEU A 176 -1.65 -14.84 0.28
CA LEU A 176 -0.74 -15.81 0.88
C LEU A 176 -1.31 -16.40 2.19
N PHE A 177 -2.59 -16.36 2.34
CA PHE A 177 -3.39 -16.91 3.43
C PHE A 177 -4.67 -17.50 2.85
N GLU A 178 -5.40 -18.30 3.63
CA GLU A 178 -6.70 -18.82 3.20
C GLU A 178 -7.78 -17.72 3.36
N PRO A 179 -8.36 -17.19 2.27
CA PRO A 179 -9.34 -16.10 2.37
C PRO A 179 -10.59 -16.44 3.16
N ALA A 180 -10.95 -17.73 3.25
CA ALA A 180 -12.10 -18.21 4.04
C ALA A 180 -11.86 -18.02 5.55
N ASP A 181 -10.60 -17.97 6.00
CA ASP A 181 -10.23 -17.77 7.40
C ASP A 181 -10.18 -16.27 7.79
N TYR A 182 -10.42 -15.37 6.83
CA TYR A 182 -10.48 -13.94 7.12
C TYR A 182 -11.83 -13.61 7.83
N PRO A 183 -11.84 -12.80 8.93
CA PRO A 183 -10.77 -11.96 9.43
C PRO A 183 -9.76 -12.63 10.38
N GLY A 184 -9.68 -13.92 10.53
CA GLY A 184 -8.72 -14.63 11.37
C GLY A 184 -8.07 -13.82 12.49
N ASP A 185 -7.34 -14.45 13.38
CA ASP A 185 -6.73 -13.77 14.51
C ASP A 185 -5.62 -12.79 14.06
N ALA A 186 -5.47 -11.75 14.80
CA ALA A 186 -4.42 -10.73 15.05
C ALA A 186 -3.16 -10.63 14.14
N VAL A 187 -2.99 -11.46 13.11
CA VAL A 187 -1.82 -11.43 12.22
C VAL A 187 -2.11 -10.65 10.94
N PRO A 188 -1.15 -9.90 10.40
CA PRO A 188 -1.29 -9.27 9.10
C PRO A 188 -1.49 -10.30 7.98
N HIS A 189 -2.37 -10.00 7.04
CA HIS A 189 -2.68 -10.83 5.89
C HIS A 189 -1.82 -10.42 4.70
N ALA A 190 -1.02 -11.33 4.19
CA ALA A 190 -0.07 -11.07 3.13
C ALA A 190 -0.65 -11.36 1.74
N PHE A 191 -0.19 -10.59 0.76
CA PHE A 191 -0.52 -10.75 -0.66
C PHE A 191 0.72 -10.59 -1.52
N GLU A 192 0.71 -11.22 -2.68
CA GLU A 192 1.72 -11.01 -3.71
C GLU A 192 1.09 -10.78 -5.09
N LYS A 193 1.88 -10.19 -5.99
CA LYS A 193 1.56 -10.09 -7.40
C LYS A 193 2.83 -10.16 -8.23
N TRP A 194 2.86 -11.04 -9.22
CA TRP A 194 3.94 -11.10 -10.20
C TRP A 194 3.66 -10.12 -11.34
N LEU A 195 4.65 -9.28 -11.64
CA LEU A 195 4.54 -8.31 -12.71
C LEU A 195 4.95 -8.96 -14.02
N SER A 196 4.11 -8.80 -15.05
CA SER A 196 4.46 -9.21 -16.41
C SER A 196 5.61 -8.33 -16.92
N ARG A 197 6.60 -8.98 -17.55
CA ARG A 197 7.67 -8.26 -18.27
C ARG A 197 7.15 -7.63 -19.54
#